data_ffb29744486418fb66f691671eb43ab0
#
_entry.id   ffb29744486418fb66f691671eb43ab0
#
_cell.length_a   1.000
_cell.length_b   1.000
_cell.length_c   1.000
_cell.angle_alpha   90.00
_cell.angle_beta   90.00
_cell.angle_gamma   90.00
#
_symmetry.space_group_name_H-M   'P 1'
#
loop_
_entity.id
_entity.type
_entity.pdbx_description
1 polymer ?
#
loop_
_entity_poly.entity_id
_entity_poly.type
_entity_poly.pdbx_seq_one_letter_code
_entity_poly.pdbx_strand_id
1 'polypeptide(L)'
;LRASGVPGRAETRMSTEFAKPQTVRGEWYVVDAAGQTLGRLASNIALRLKGKHKAIYSPHVNMGDHIVVVNAEKVRVTGRKLSDKVYYHHTGYIGGIKSVALDKLLATHPERVIQIAVKGMLPKTVLGRQMYRKLHVFAGDKHPHQAQQPKPLKF
;
A
#
# COMPACT_ATOMS: atom_id res chain seq x y z
N LEU A 1 -18.24 -60.69 -21.58
CA LEU A 1 -18.55 -59.88 -20.39
C LEU A 1 -17.33 -59.00 -20.07
N ARG A 2 -17.38 -57.71 -20.45
CA ARG A 2 -16.32 -56.74 -20.18
C ARG A 2 -16.59 -56.10 -18.84
N ALA A 3 -15.62 -56.21 -17.91
CA ALA A 3 -15.64 -55.52 -16.63
C ALA A 3 -15.47 -54.03 -16.85
N SER A 4 -16.44 -53.26 -16.37
CA SER A 4 -16.42 -51.80 -16.34
C SER A 4 -15.36 -51.31 -15.34
N GLY A 5 -14.28 -50.72 -15.87
CA GLY A 5 -13.24 -50.07 -15.07
C GLY A 5 -13.81 -48.86 -14.32
N VAL A 6 -13.68 -48.88 -13.02
CA VAL A 6 -13.98 -47.75 -12.14
C VAL A 6 -13.03 -46.59 -12.50
N PRO A 7 -13.51 -45.35 -12.77
CA PRO A 7 -12.62 -44.24 -13.03
C PRO A 7 -11.77 -43.96 -11.79
N GLY A 8 -10.46 -44.04 -11.96
CA GLY A 8 -9.48 -43.80 -10.91
C GLY A 8 -9.71 -42.47 -10.23
N ARG A 9 -9.88 -42.52 -8.92
CA ARG A 9 -9.92 -41.39 -8.01
C ARG A 9 -8.68 -40.52 -8.27
N ALA A 10 -8.87 -39.37 -8.85
CA ALA A 10 -7.79 -38.41 -9.02
C ALA A 10 -7.18 -38.13 -7.64
N GLU A 11 -5.97 -38.61 -7.42
CA GLU A 11 -5.19 -38.29 -6.24
C GLU A 11 -4.91 -36.79 -6.26
N THR A 12 -5.70 -36.04 -5.49
CA THR A 12 -5.43 -34.65 -5.23
C THR A 12 -4.12 -34.58 -4.44
N ARG A 13 -3.00 -34.46 -5.14
CA ARG A 13 -1.71 -34.17 -4.50
C ARG A 13 -1.87 -32.88 -3.75
N MET A 14 -1.92 -32.93 -2.42
CA MET A 14 -1.83 -31.79 -1.53
C MET A 14 -0.41 -31.23 -1.64
N SER A 15 -0.15 -30.44 -2.67
CA SER A 15 1.09 -29.68 -2.80
C SER A 15 0.89 -28.29 -2.23
N THR A 16 1.78 -27.86 -1.36
CA THR A 16 1.82 -26.46 -0.91
C THR A 16 2.20 -25.58 -2.09
N GLU A 17 1.30 -24.70 -2.52
CA GLU A 17 1.58 -23.73 -3.57
C GLU A 17 2.48 -22.62 -3.03
N PHE A 18 3.68 -22.51 -3.57
CA PHE A 18 4.57 -21.38 -3.32
C PHE A 18 4.33 -20.29 -4.36
N ALA A 19 4.15 -19.05 -3.89
CA ALA A 19 4.05 -17.90 -4.77
C ALA A 19 5.37 -17.66 -5.50
N LYS A 20 5.33 -17.64 -6.84
CA LYS A 20 6.46 -17.29 -7.70
C LYS A 20 6.25 -15.88 -8.25
N PRO A 21 7.32 -15.08 -8.48
CA PRO A 21 7.19 -13.74 -9.05
C PRO A 21 6.40 -13.68 -10.36
N GLN A 22 6.48 -14.75 -11.15
CA GLN A 22 5.82 -14.86 -12.46
C GLN A 22 4.30 -15.12 -12.35
N THR A 23 3.83 -15.74 -11.27
CA THR A 23 2.41 -16.09 -11.07
C THR A 23 1.63 -15.01 -10.36
N VAL A 24 2.32 -14.06 -9.72
CA VAL A 24 1.68 -13.00 -8.94
C VAL A 24 1.22 -11.86 -9.85
N ARG A 25 -0.09 -11.62 -9.86
CA ARG A 25 -0.69 -10.44 -10.51
C ARG A 25 -1.12 -9.43 -9.45
N GLY A 26 -0.68 -8.17 -9.60
CA GLY A 26 -1.15 -7.04 -8.80
C GLY A 26 -2.40 -6.43 -9.45
N GLU A 27 -3.43 -6.20 -8.66
CA GLU A 27 -4.61 -5.45 -9.08
C GLU A 27 -4.44 -3.96 -8.77
N TRP A 28 -5.25 -3.13 -9.43
CA TRP A 28 -5.27 -1.70 -9.18
C TRP A 28 -6.51 -1.31 -8.38
N TYR A 29 -6.28 -0.50 -7.34
CA TYR A 29 -7.35 0.00 -6.47
C TYR A 29 -7.24 1.51 -6.31
N VAL A 30 -8.39 2.17 -6.26
CA VAL A 30 -8.49 3.58 -5.88
C VAL A 30 -9.13 3.69 -4.51
N VAL A 31 -8.54 4.54 -3.66
CA VAL A 31 -8.95 4.79 -2.28
C VAL A 31 -9.15 6.28 -2.11
N ASP A 32 -10.31 6.69 -1.60
CA ASP A 32 -10.57 8.06 -1.22
C ASP A 32 -10.10 8.31 0.22
N ALA A 33 -9.22 9.30 0.41
CA ALA A 33 -8.69 9.69 1.72
C ALA A 33 -9.59 10.71 2.44
N ALA A 34 -10.62 11.24 1.78
CA ALA A 34 -11.47 12.27 2.36
C ALA A 34 -12.12 11.81 3.67
N GLY A 35 -11.92 12.56 4.75
CA GLY A 35 -12.47 12.30 6.07
C GLY A 35 -11.89 11.08 6.80
N GLN A 36 -11.00 10.31 6.17
CA GLN A 36 -10.37 9.15 6.80
C GLN A 36 -9.22 9.56 7.74
N THR A 37 -9.05 8.81 8.84
CA THR A 37 -7.93 9.07 9.77
C THR A 37 -6.62 8.58 9.17
N LEU A 38 -5.60 9.47 9.12
CA LEU A 38 -4.29 9.20 8.51
C LEU A 38 -3.68 7.86 8.93
N GLY A 39 -3.67 7.54 10.23
CA GLY A 39 -3.01 6.32 10.74
C GLY A 39 -3.72 5.05 10.30
N ARG A 40 -5.05 5.00 10.40
CA ARG A 40 -5.86 3.84 9.97
C ARG A 40 -5.80 3.65 8.47
N LEU A 41 -5.93 4.73 7.70
CA LEU A 41 -5.77 4.71 6.25
C LEU A 41 -4.39 4.14 5.86
N ALA A 42 -3.31 4.67 6.45
CA ALA A 42 -1.95 4.23 6.15
C ALA A 42 -1.70 2.75 6.49
N SER A 43 -2.25 2.25 7.60
CA SER A 43 -2.11 0.83 7.99
C SER A 43 -2.83 -0.11 7.02
N ASN A 44 -4.04 0.24 6.57
CA ASN A 44 -4.79 -0.54 5.60
C ASN A 44 -4.10 -0.54 4.23
N ILE A 45 -3.60 0.61 3.78
CA ILE A 45 -2.80 0.72 2.56
C ILE A 45 -1.54 -0.15 2.65
N ALA A 46 -0.79 -0.07 3.76
CA ALA A 46 0.43 -0.86 3.94
C ALA A 46 0.16 -2.37 3.94
N LEU A 47 -0.96 -2.81 4.53
CA LEU A 47 -1.40 -4.21 4.50
C LEU A 47 -1.65 -4.70 3.08
N ARG A 48 -2.32 -3.88 2.24
CA ARG A 48 -2.58 -4.19 0.83
C ARG A 48 -1.32 -4.17 -0.02
N LEU A 49 -0.46 -3.17 0.14
CA LEU A 49 0.83 -3.07 -0.55
C LEU A 49 1.77 -4.24 -0.22
N LYS A 50 1.71 -4.76 1.00
CA LYS A 50 2.43 -5.96 1.41
C LYS A 50 1.81 -7.25 0.86
N GLY A 51 0.52 -7.22 0.53
CA GLY A 51 -0.21 -8.39 0.03
C GLY A 51 -0.72 -9.33 1.11
N LYS A 52 -0.75 -8.90 2.38
CA LYS A 52 -1.19 -9.75 3.51
C LYS A 52 -2.67 -10.15 3.47
N HIS A 53 -3.48 -9.50 2.64
CA HIS A 53 -4.88 -9.85 2.44
C HIS A 53 -5.08 -11.07 1.53
N LYS A 54 -4.03 -11.50 0.80
CA LYS A 54 -4.10 -12.65 -0.11
C LYS A 54 -3.78 -13.93 0.63
N ALA A 55 -4.56 -15.00 0.39
CA ALA A 55 -4.36 -16.31 1.01
C ALA A 55 -2.98 -16.91 0.69
N ILE A 56 -2.47 -16.66 -0.52
CA ILE A 56 -1.17 -17.14 -1.01
C ILE A 56 0.02 -16.27 -0.56
N TYR A 57 -0.19 -15.39 0.44
CA TYR A 57 0.86 -14.48 0.90
C TYR A 57 2.16 -15.19 1.24
N SER A 58 3.25 -14.74 0.63
CA SER A 58 4.62 -15.20 0.89
C SER A 58 5.55 -14.01 1.12
N PRO A 59 6.37 -14.00 2.20
CA PRO A 59 7.16 -12.82 2.57
C PRO A 59 8.32 -12.51 1.62
N HIS A 60 8.76 -13.47 0.80
CA HIS A 60 9.88 -13.32 -0.13
C HIS A 60 9.50 -12.77 -1.51
N VAL A 61 8.19 -12.67 -1.81
CA VAL A 61 7.68 -12.18 -3.10
C VAL A 61 6.84 -10.91 -2.90
N ASN A 62 6.94 -9.98 -3.85
CA ASN A 62 6.11 -8.78 -3.87
C ASN A 62 4.71 -9.09 -4.40
N MET A 63 3.79 -9.45 -3.51
CA MET A 63 2.42 -9.85 -3.83
C MET A 63 1.40 -8.73 -3.73
N GLY A 64 1.83 -7.53 -3.33
CA GLY A 64 0.95 -6.38 -3.12
C GLY A 64 0.32 -5.86 -4.40
N ASP A 65 -0.79 -5.16 -4.22
CA ASP A 65 -1.55 -4.50 -5.28
C ASP A 65 -1.06 -3.06 -5.48
N HIS A 66 -1.45 -2.45 -6.60
CA HIS A 66 -1.24 -1.03 -6.85
C HIS A 66 -2.37 -0.22 -6.21
N ILE A 67 -2.01 0.82 -5.48
CA ILE A 67 -2.99 1.67 -4.77
C ILE A 67 -2.83 3.11 -5.22
N VAL A 68 -3.93 3.67 -5.69
CA VAL A 68 -4.08 5.09 -6.03
C VAL A 68 -4.88 5.73 -4.91
N VAL A 69 -4.31 6.70 -4.22
CA VAL A 69 -4.99 7.47 -3.17
C VAL A 69 -5.33 8.84 -3.73
N VAL A 70 -6.58 9.22 -3.60
CA VAL A 70 -7.09 10.54 -4.02
C VAL A 70 -7.53 11.36 -2.82
N ASN A 71 -7.69 12.68 -3.01
CA ASN A 71 -8.10 13.63 -1.95
C ASN A 71 -7.18 13.64 -0.73
N ALA A 72 -5.87 13.53 -0.92
CA ALA A 72 -4.91 13.49 0.18
C ALA A 72 -4.94 14.76 1.05
N GLU A 73 -5.36 15.91 0.52
CA GLU A 73 -5.54 17.16 1.25
C GLU A 73 -6.64 17.10 2.32
N LYS A 74 -7.67 16.24 2.11
CA LYS A 74 -8.83 16.11 2.99
C LYS A 74 -8.67 15.01 4.06
N VAL A 75 -7.45 14.50 4.24
CA VAL A 75 -7.17 13.50 5.26
C VAL A 75 -7.34 14.07 6.66
N ARG A 76 -7.97 13.31 7.56
CA ARG A 76 -8.20 13.72 8.94
C ARG A 76 -7.06 13.29 9.85
N VAL A 77 -6.64 14.19 10.72
CA VAL A 77 -5.67 13.91 11.78
C VAL A 77 -6.32 14.12 13.14
N THR A 78 -6.10 13.24 14.11
CA THR A 78 -6.74 13.29 15.43
C THR A 78 -5.85 13.95 16.48
N GLY A 79 -6.47 14.54 17.51
CA GLY A 79 -5.80 15.21 18.62
C GLY A 79 -5.03 16.45 18.18
N ARG A 80 -4.00 16.83 18.92
CA ARG A 80 -3.16 18.01 18.66
C ARG A 80 -2.05 17.77 17.62
N LYS A 81 -2.12 16.66 16.86
CA LYS A 81 -1.03 16.31 15.91
C LYS A 81 -0.82 17.34 14.80
N LEU A 82 -1.84 18.13 14.45
CA LEU A 82 -1.69 19.18 13.45
C LEU A 82 -0.63 20.21 13.87
N SER A 83 -0.64 20.64 15.14
CA SER A 83 0.32 21.61 15.68
C SER A 83 1.61 20.96 16.15
N ASP A 84 1.50 19.81 16.83
CA ASP A 84 2.60 19.25 17.62
C ASP A 84 3.49 18.30 16.81
N LYS A 85 2.95 17.71 15.72
CA LYS A 85 3.72 16.76 14.91
C LYS A 85 4.69 17.47 13.99
N VAL A 86 6.00 17.21 14.20
CA VAL A 86 7.07 17.73 13.36
C VAL A 86 7.76 16.59 12.61
N TYR A 87 8.00 16.79 11.33
CA TYR A 87 8.80 15.90 10.49
C TYR A 87 10.22 16.43 10.40
N TYR A 88 11.19 15.59 10.72
CA TYR A 88 12.61 15.92 10.66
C TYR A 88 13.26 15.24 9.45
N HIS A 89 14.13 15.98 8.80
CA HIS A 89 14.97 15.47 7.72
C HIS A 89 16.39 16.00 7.88
N HIS A 90 17.38 15.11 7.83
CA HIS A 90 18.80 15.46 7.90
C HIS A 90 19.39 15.55 6.49
N THR A 91 20.13 16.61 6.19
CA THR A 91 20.71 16.84 4.85
C THR A 91 22.01 16.09 4.60
N GLY A 92 22.59 15.44 5.61
CA GLY A 92 23.90 14.78 5.57
C GLY A 92 25.08 15.65 6.03
N TYR A 93 24.89 16.96 6.20
CA TYR A 93 25.92 17.89 6.67
C TYR A 93 25.79 18.16 8.18
N ILE A 94 26.89 18.49 8.86
CA ILE A 94 26.89 18.85 10.28
C ILE A 94 25.93 20.02 10.51
N GLY A 95 25.03 19.90 11.50
CA GLY A 95 23.98 20.91 11.78
C GLY A 95 22.81 20.93 10.78
N GLY A 96 22.78 20.01 9.80
CA GLY A 96 21.81 20.01 8.70
C GLY A 96 20.46 19.37 9.03
N ILE A 97 19.91 19.49 10.23
CA ILE A 97 18.55 19.09 10.57
C ILE A 97 17.56 20.12 10.07
N LYS A 98 16.61 19.68 9.23
CA LYS A 98 15.44 20.48 8.81
C LYS A 98 14.19 19.91 9.44
N SER A 99 13.30 20.79 9.90
CA SER A 99 12.03 20.44 10.53
C SER A 99 10.88 21.12 9.80
N VAL A 100 9.76 20.39 9.63
CA VAL A 100 8.51 20.92 9.06
C VAL A 100 7.36 20.42 9.89
N ALA A 101 6.50 21.31 10.37
CA ALA A 101 5.28 20.94 11.08
C ALA A 101 4.25 20.31 10.14
N LEU A 102 3.38 19.46 10.68
CA LEU A 102 2.40 18.71 9.90
C LEU A 102 1.42 19.61 9.17
N ASP A 103 0.93 20.67 9.80
CA ASP A 103 0.03 21.66 9.22
C ASP A 103 0.63 22.28 7.95
N LYS A 104 1.88 22.74 8.03
CA LYS A 104 2.62 23.32 6.91
C LYS A 104 2.86 22.29 5.80
N LEU A 105 3.19 21.05 6.17
CA LEU A 105 3.41 19.98 5.19
C LEU A 105 2.10 19.59 4.49
N LEU A 106 0.97 19.58 5.20
CA LEU A 106 -0.34 19.25 4.63
C LEU A 106 -0.80 20.35 3.65
N ALA A 107 -0.50 21.62 3.96
CA ALA A 107 -0.84 22.74 3.09
C ALA A 107 0.01 22.80 1.80
N THR A 108 1.30 22.42 1.88
CA THR A 108 2.22 22.52 0.73
C THR A 108 2.31 21.22 -0.09
N HIS A 109 2.37 20.08 0.58
CA HIS A 109 2.58 18.76 -0.05
C HIS A 109 1.77 17.67 0.68
N PRO A 110 0.43 17.65 0.54
CA PRO A 110 -0.43 16.69 1.25
C PRO A 110 -0.10 15.24 0.91
N GLU A 111 0.35 14.95 -0.31
CA GLU A 111 0.73 13.60 -0.73
C GLU A 111 1.86 13.02 0.14
N ARG A 112 2.83 13.87 0.52
CA ARG A 112 3.99 13.47 1.33
C ARG A 112 3.58 12.98 2.71
N VAL A 113 2.52 13.52 3.29
CA VAL A 113 2.02 13.12 4.61
C VAL A 113 1.63 11.65 4.61
N ILE A 114 0.83 11.23 3.61
CA ILE A 114 0.41 9.82 3.44
C ILE A 114 1.61 8.96 3.05
N GLN A 115 2.44 9.41 2.13
CA GLN A 115 3.63 8.69 1.68
C GLN A 115 4.58 8.37 2.83
N ILE A 116 4.88 9.32 3.70
CA ILE A 116 5.77 9.13 4.86
C ILE A 116 5.14 8.15 5.85
N ALA A 117 3.82 8.27 6.11
CA ALA A 117 3.10 7.38 7.00
C ALA A 117 3.16 5.92 6.51
N VAL A 118 2.85 5.67 5.24
CA VAL A 118 2.89 4.33 4.65
C VAL A 118 4.32 3.79 4.56
N LYS A 119 5.30 4.62 4.14
CA LYS A 119 6.71 4.23 4.05
C LYS A 119 7.25 3.76 5.40
N GLY A 120 6.84 4.41 6.50
CA GLY A 120 7.22 4.00 7.86
C GLY A 120 6.64 2.65 8.29
N MET A 121 5.53 2.21 7.69
CA MET A 121 4.85 0.94 7.99
C MET A 121 5.31 -0.22 7.09
N LEU A 122 6.02 0.07 6.00
CA LEU A 122 6.58 -0.93 5.11
C LEU A 122 7.97 -1.38 5.57
N PRO A 123 8.42 -2.61 5.21
CA PRO A 123 9.77 -3.09 5.51
C PRO A 123 10.85 -2.17 4.92
N LYS A 124 11.94 -1.95 5.66
CA LYS A 124 13.09 -1.13 5.22
C LYS A 124 14.08 -1.93 4.35
N THR A 125 13.57 -2.82 3.50
CA THR A 125 14.34 -3.71 2.62
C THR A 125 14.21 -3.31 1.16
N VAL A 126 14.94 -3.97 0.27
CA VAL A 126 14.79 -3.82 -1.19
C VAL A 126 13.36 -4.15 -1.60
N LEU A 127 12.78 -5.23 -1.06
CA LEU A 127 11.40 -5.64 -1.33
C LEU A 127 10.39 -4.57 -0.87
N GLY A 128 10.59 -3.98 0.32
CA GLY A 128 9.75 -2.89 0.81
C GLY A 128 9.80 -1.63 -0.08
N ARG A 129 10.94 -1.32 -0.70
CA ARG A 129 11.04 -0.25 -1.70
C ARG A 129 10.24 -0.56 -2.97
N GLN A 130 10.23 -1.81 -3.41
CA GLN A 130 9.41 -2.26 -4.54
C GLN A 130 7.91 -2.17 -4.23
N MET A 131 7.50 -2.56 -3.02
CA MET A 131 6.12 -2.40 -2.54
C MET A 131 5.70 -0.92 -2.53
N TYR A 132 6.57 -0.04 -2.03
CA TYR A 132 6.31 1.39 -1.95
C TYR A 132 6.12 2.04 -3.34
N ARG A 133 6.80 1.56 -4.39
CA ARG A 133 6.62 2.04 -5.77
C ARG A 133 5.21 1.80 -6.33
N LYS A 134 4.43 0.91 -5.72
CA LYS A 134 3.04 0.63 -6.11
C LYS A 134 2.03 1.60 -5.47
N LEU A 135 2.51 2.53 -4.64
CA LEU A 135 1.68 3.57 -4.03
C LEU A 135 1.76 4.85 -4.86
N HIS A 136 0.60 5.32 -5.31
CA HIS A 136 0.42 6.57 -6.02
C HIS A 136 -0.53 7.46 -5.22
N VAL A 137 -0.11 8.66 -4.84
CA VAL A 137 -0.90 9.56 -3.99
C VAL A 137 -1.08 10.88 -4.71
N PHE A 138 -2.32 11.38 -4.74
CA PHE A 138 -2.72 12.63 -5.39
C PHE A 138 -3.45 13.52 -4.39
N ALA A 139 -3.19 14.83 -4.45
CA ALA A 139 -3.81 15.82 -3.56
C ALA A 139 -5.31 15.92 -3.80
N GLY A 140 -5.72 16.07 -5.06
CA GLY A 140 -7.12 16.19 -5.50
C GLY A 140 -7.80 14.86 -5.85
N ASP A 141 -8.92 14.96 -6.53
CA ASP A 141 -9.76 13.84 -6.97
C ASP A 141 -9.30 13.16 -8.27
N LYS A 142 -8.53 13.87 -9.09
CA LYS A 142 -8.10 13.41 -10.42
C LYS A 142 -6.78 12.65 -10.35
N HIS A 143 -6.68 11.56 -11.11
CA HIS A 143 -5.45 10.77 -11.25
C HIS A 143 -5.23 10.33 -12.70
N PRO A 144 -3.99 10.15 -13.17
CA PRO A 144 -3.68 9.77 -14.57
C PRO A 144 -3.84 8.27 -14.85
N HIS A 145 -4.15 7.44 -13.83
CA HIS A 145 -4.20 5.99 -13.92
C HIS A 145 -5.57 5.43 -14.36
N GLN A 146 -6.32 6.14 -15.21
CA GLN A 146 -7.63 5.67 -15.70
C GLN A 146 -7.50 4.45 -16.62
N ALA A 147 -6.44 4.37 -17.41
CA ALA A 147 -6.18 3.27 -18.32
C ALA A 147 -6.05 1.91 -17.59
N GLN A 148 -5.61 1.90 -16.34
CA GLN A 148 -5.49 0.70 -15.50
C GLN A 148 -6.82 0.27 -14.86
N GLN A 149 -7.91 1.02 -15.04
CA GLN A 149 -9.24 0.76 -14.52
C GLN A 149 -9.23 0.37 -13.01
N PRO A 150 -8.72 1.26 -12.13
CA PRO A 150 -8.60 0.93 -10.72
C PRO A 150 -9.98 0.72 -10.08
N LYS A 151 -10.13 -0.39 -9.34
CA LYS A 151 -11.37 -0.73 -8.63
C LYS A 151 -11.50 0.14 -7.36
N PRO A 152 -12.70 0.66 -7.05
CA PRO A 152 -12.89 1.40 -5.80
C PRO A 152 -12.71 0.48 -4.59
N LEU A 153 -11.93 0.92 -3.61
CA LEU A 153 -11.69 0.21 -2.37
C LEU A 153 -12.08 1.08 -1.18
N LYS A 154 -12.99 0.59 -0.35
CA LYS A 154 -13.38 1.20 0.93
C LYS A 154 -12.73 0.41 2.06
N PHE A 155 -12.24 1.13 3.10
CA PHE A 155 -11.68 0.56 4.32
C PHE A 155 -12.59 0.77 5.51
#